data_f54be04229224a08fc24a8e23eff6a9a
#
_entry.id   f54be04229224a08fc24a8e23eff6a9a
#
_cell.length_a   1.000
_cell.length_b   1.000
_cell.length_c   1.000
_cell.angle_alpha   90.00
_cell.angle_beta   90.00
_cell.angle_gamma   90.00
#
_symmetry.space_group_name_H-M   'P 1'
#
loop_
_entity.id
_entity.type
_entity.pdbx_description
1 polymer ?
#
loop_
_entity_poly.entity_id
_entity_poly.type
_entity_poly.pdbx_seq_one_letter_code
_entity_poly.pdbx_strand_id
1 'polypeptide(L)'
;SFYLDEAFRPEYLELAAGVRREEYYVRMMVAWYFATALAKQYDASLPYLEQRRLDRWTHNKTIQKAVESYRITPEQKGYLRSLRWKD
;
A
#
# COMPACT_ATOMS: atom_id res chain seq x y z
N SER A 1 -4.98 10.14 6.76
CA SER A 1 -5.14 9.88 8.18
C SER A 1 -4.04 10.56 8.98
N PHE A 2 -4.40 11.26 10.00
CA PHE A 2 -3.40 11.95 10.81
C PHE A 2 -2.49 10.99 11.57
N TYR A 3 -2.93 9.75 11.76
CA TYR A 3 -2.06 8.73 12.37
C TYR A 3 -0.83 8.49 11.52
N LEU A 4 -1.00 8.48 10.21
CA LEU A 4 0.13 8.26 9.32
C LEU A 4 1.06 9.47 9.28
N ASP A 5 0.55 10.64 9.60
CA ASP A 5 1.37 11.86 9.62
C ASP A 5 2.17 11.98 10.91
N GLU A 6 1.57 11.68 12.06
CA GLU A 6 2.16 11.98 13.35
C GLU A 6 2.59 10.74 14.13
N ALA A 7 1.87 9.64 13.99
CA ALA A 7 2.10 8.44 14.79
C ALA A 7 2.42 7.22 13.95
N PHE A 8 2.82 7.42 12.71
CA PHE A 8 3.16 6.30 11.83
C PHE A 8 4.30 5.49 12.42
N ARG A 9 4.16 4.17 12.39
CA ARG A 9 5.20 3.26 12.82
C ARG A 9 5.27 2.09 11.86
N PRO A 10 6.48 1.64 11.50
CA PRO A 10 6.63 0.51 10.58
C PRO A 10 5.92 -0.76 11.05
N GLU A 11 5.82 -0.99 12.35
CA GLU A 11 5.15 -2.19 12.85
C GLU A 11 3.65 -2.20 12.51
N TYR A 12 3.05 -1.04 12.25
CA TYR A 12 1.66 -1.00 11.83
C TYR A 12 1.51 -1.57 10.44
N LEU A 13 2.52 -1.41 9.59
CA LEU A 13 2.51 -2.01 8.26
C LEU A 13 2.55 -3.53 8.35
N GLU A 14 3.32 -4.06 9.31
CA GLU A 14 3.38 -5.50 9.52
C GLU A 14 2.02 -6.04 9.93
N LEU A 15 1.35 -5.34 10.83
CA LEU A 15 0.02 -5.77 11.26
C LEU A 15 -0.97 -5.76 10.11
N ALA A 16 -0.96 -4.70 9.30
CA ALA A 16 -1.88 -4.61 8.17
C ALA A 16 -1.57 -5.67 7.12
N ALA A 17 -0.28 -5.96 6.90
CA ALA A 17 0.10 -6.96 5.92
C ALA A 17 -0.35 -8.36 6.33
N GLY A 18 -0.52 -8.58 7.66
CA GLY A 18 -0.97 -9.87 8.16
C GLY A 18 -2.45 -10.14 8.01
N VAL A 19 -3.23 -9.12 7.61
CA VAL A 19 -4.67 -9.28 7.43
C VAL A 19 -4.93 -10.00 6.12
N ARG A 20 -5.58 -11.17 6.21
CA ARG A 20 -5.86 -12.02 5.03
C ARG A 20 -7.33 -12.39 5.01
N ARG A 21 -8.20 -11.43 5.28
CA ARG A 21 -9.62 -11.71 5.33
C ARG A 21 -10.26 -11.61 3.95
N GLU A 22 -11.32 -12.40 3.77
CA GLU A 22 -12.04 -12.43 2.50
C GLU A 22 -13.02 -11.28 2.35
N GLU A 23 -13.39 -10.64 3.44
CA GLU A 23 -14.34 -9.54 3.36
C GLU A 23 -13.77 -8.42 2.49
N TYR A 24 -14.50 -8.11 1.44
CA TYR A 24 -14.12 -7.10 0.48
C TYR A 24 -13.74 -5.79 1.15
N TYR A 25 -14.54 -5.39 2.10
CA TYR A 25 -14.40 -4.14 2.77
C TYR A 25 -13.12 -4.09 3.63
N VAL A 26 -12.78 -5.24 4.26
CA VAL A 26 -11.52 -5.29 5.03
C VAL A 26 -10.33 -5.15 4.08
N ARG A 27 -10.37 -5.81 2.95
CA ARG A 27 -9.30 -5.72 1.97
C ARG A 27 -9.18 -4.31 1.40
N MET A 28 -10.31 -3.63 1.20
CA MET A 28 -10.28 -2.24 0.76
C MET A 28 -9.61 -1.35 1.78
N MET A 29 -9.88 -1.57 3.05
CA MET A 29 -9.26 -0.77 4.10
C MET A 29 -7.76 -1.00 4.19
N VAL A 30 -7.32 -2.25 4.01
CA VAL A 30 -5.90 -2.55 3.98
C VAL A 30 -5.24 -1.87 2.79
N ALA A 31 -5.87 -1.94 1.62
CA ALA A 31 -5.33 -1.29 0.43
C ALA A 31 -5.24 0.22 0.62
N TRP A 32 -6.27 0.82 1.21
CA TRP A 32 -6.25 2.25 1.48
C TRP A 32 -5.12 2.61 2.45
N TYR A 33 -4.95 1.79 3.48
CA TYR A 33 -3.90 2.03 4.47
C TYR A 33 -2.52 2.05 3.80
N PHE A 34 -2.23 1.05 2.98
CA PHE A 34 -0.93 0.98 2.32
C PHE A 34 -0.77 2.07 1.27
N ALA A 35 -1.84 2.43 0.56
CA ALA A 35 -1.75 3.51 -0.42
C ALA A 35 -1.45 4.83 0.28
N THR A 36 -2.09 5.07 1.42
CA THR A 36 -1.85 6.27 2.20
C THR A 36 -0.44 6.26 2.78
N ALA A 37 0.01 5.09 3.25
CA ALA A 37 1.36 4.95 3.78
C ALA A 37 2.41 5.23 2.70
N LEU A 38 2.17 4.77 1.47
CA LEU A 38 3.08 5.06 0.37
C LEU A 38 3.15 6.56 0.10
N ALA A 39 2.03 7.27 0.21
CA ALA A 39 2.02 8.70 -0.02
C ALA A 39 2.79 9.47 1.05
N LYS A 40 2.81 8.96 2.27
CA LYS A 40 3.40 9.66 3.39
C LYS A 40 4.75 9.09 3.82
N GLN A 41 4.95 7.79 3.66
CA GLN A 41 6.17 7.10 4.07
C GLN A 41 6.55 6.11 2.97
N TYR A 42 6.89 6.65 1.81
CA TYR A 42 7.13 5.86 0.61
C TYR A 42 8.20 4.79 0.84
N ASP A 43 9.36 5.19 1.37
CA ASP A 43 10.48 4.27 1.50
C ASP A 43 10.22 3.15 2.50
N ALA A 44 9.47 3.44 3.55
CA ALA A 44 9.16 2.42 4.56
C ALA A 44 8.08 1.46 4.07
N SER A 45 7.23 1.90 3.15
CA SER A 45 6.08 1.11 2.69
C SER A 45 6.37 0.30 1.43
N LEU A 46 7.28 0.78 0.59
CA LEU A 46 7.56 0.17 -0.70
C LEU A 46 7.98 -1.30 -0.61
N PRO A 47 8.82 -1.71 0.36
CA PRO A 47 9.24 -3.11 0.43
C PRO A 47 8.09 -4.12 0.53
N TYR A 48 6.97 -3.71 1.12
CA TYR A 48 5.81 -4.61 1.23
C TYR A 48 5.25 -4.97 -0.13
N LEU A 49 5.33 -4.06 -1.09
CA LEU A 49 4.92 -4.35 -2.45
C LEU A 49 6.03 -5.10 -3.20
N GLU A 50 7.27 -4.69 -3.02
CA GLU A 50 8.39 -5.32 -3.72
C GLU A 50 8.53 -6.79 -3.33
N GLN A 51 8.23 -7.13 -2.08
CA GLN A 51 8.35 -8.49 -1.57
C GLN A 51 7.04 -9.26 -1.63
N ARG A 52 5.99 -8.65 -2.18
CA ARG A 52 4.67 -9.26 -2.32
C ARG A 52 4.15 -9.78 -0.99
N ARG A 53 4.21 -8.91 0.03
CA ARG A 53 3.78 -9.24 1.39
C ARG A 53 2.26 -9.22 1.55
N LEU A 54 1.52 -8.72 0.56
CA LEU A 54 0.06 -8.67 0.57
C LEU A 54 -0.49 -9.71 -0.40
N ASP A 55 -1.77 -10.08 -0.23
CA ASP A 55 -2.40 -10.94 -1.21
C ASP A 55 -2.52 -10.18 -2.53
N ARG A 56 -2.67 -10.92 -3.65
CA ARG A 56 -2.63 -10.33 -4.98
C ARG A 56 -3.66 -9.21 -5.16
N TRP A 57 -4.89 -9.44 -4.73
CA TRP A 57 -5.93 -8.44 -4.89
C TRP A 57 -5.58 -7.15 -4.16
N THR A 58 -5.17 -7.27 -2.89
CA THR A 58 -4.84 -6.11 -2.07
C THR A 58 -3.60 -5.40 -2.60
N HIS A 59 -2.61 -6.17 -3.05
CA HIS A 59 -1.39 -5.64 -3.63
C HIS A 59 -1.73 -4.75 -4.83
N ASN A 60 -2.53 -5.26 -5.76
CA ASN A 60 -2.87 -4.51 -6.97
C ASN A 60 -3.78 -3.33 -6.67
N LYS A 61 -4.70 -3.49 -5.73
CA LYS A 61 -5.58 -2.40 -5.35
C LYS A 61 -4.79 -1.27 -4.67
N THR A 62 -3.78 -1.64 -3.88
CA THR A 62 -2.91 -0.65 -3.25
C THR A 62 -2.19 0.18 -4.31
N ILE A 63 -1.67 -0.47 -5.34
CA ILE A 63 -0.99 0.24 -6.42
C ILE A 63 -1.97 1.15 -7.14
N GLN A 64 -3.17 0.65 -7.44
CA GLN A 64 -4.18 1.46 -8.11
C GLN A 64 -4.49 2.73 -7.32
N LYS A 65 -4.69 2.58 -6.02
CA LYS A 65 -5.01 3.74 -5.19
C LYS A 65 -3.82 4.69 -5.06
N ALA A 66 -2.62 4.15 -4.97
CA ALA A 66 -1.42 4.98 -4.82
C ALA A 66 -1.18 5.84 -6.06
N VAL A 67 -1.35 5.27 -7.26
CA VAL A 67 -1.10 6.04 -8.47
C VAL A 67 -2.15 7.13 -8.70
N GLU A 68 -3.27 7.08 -7.99
CA GLU A 68 -4.27 8.13 -8.05
C GLU A 68 -3.93 9.31 -7.15
N SER A 69 -2.94 9.16 -6.28
CA SER A 69 -2.59 10.20 -5.33
C SER A 69 -1.64 11.22 -5.95
N TYR A 70 -1.96 12.49 -5.78
CA TYR A 70 -1.08 13.54 -6.28
C TYR A 70 0.22 13.64 -5.46
N ARG A 71 0.28 13.00 -4.30
CA ARG A 71 1.49 13.00 -3.48
C ARG A 71 2.55 12.03 -3.97
N ILE A 72 2.17 11.11 -4.84
CA ILE A 72 3.10 10.15 -5.44
C ILE A 72 3.62 10.78 -6.72
N THR A 73 4.94 10.85 -6.87
CA THR A 73 5.55 11.48 -8.04
C THR A 73 5.30 10.64 -9.31
N PRO A 74 5.39 11.25 -10.51
CA PRO A 74 5.23 10.46 -11.74
C PRO A 74 6.23 9.31 -11.84
N GLU A 75 7.46 9.51 -11.37
CA GLU A 75 8.46 8.43 -11.38
C GLU A 75 8.05 7.30 -10.45
N GLN A 76 7.58 7.65 -9.27
CA GLN A 76 7.11 6.65 -8.32
C GLN A 76 5.91 5.90 -8.86
N LYS A 77 5.00 6.61 -9.53
CA LYS A 77 3.83 5.97 -10.14
C LYS A 77 4.24 4.96 -11.20
N GLY A 78 5.22 5.31 -12.02
CA GLY A 78 5.71 4.39 -13.03
C GLY A 78 6.30 3.14 -12.41
N TYR A 79 7.10 3.31 -11.37
CA TYR A 79 7.70 2.16 -10.69
C TYR A 79 6.62 1.29 -10.03
N LEU A 80 5.66 1.91 -9.37
CA LEU A 80 4.57 1.15 -8.74
C LEU A 80 3.78 0.35 -9.76
N ARG A 81 3.52 0.93 -10.93
CA ARG A 81 2.81 0.20 -11.99
C ARG A 81 3.60 -1.03 -12.43
N SER A 82 4.93 -0.93 -12.42
CA SER A 82 5.77 -2.06 -12.81
C SER A 82 5.73 -3.20 -11.79
N LEU A 83 5.28 -2.90 -10.57
CA LEU A 83 5.20 -3.90 -9.50
C LEU A 83 3.85 -4.62 -9.49
N ARG A 84 2.94 -4.29 -10.39
CA ARG A 84 1.64 -4.96 -10.42
C ARG A 84 1.82 -6.46 -10.55
N TRP A 85 1.03 -7.17 -9.76
CA TRP A 85 1.13 -8.63 -9.68
C TRP A 85 0.26 -9.22 -10.77
N LYS A 86 0.88 -9.67 -11.84
CA LYS A 86 0.18 -10.33 -12.94
C LYS A 86 0.25 -11.83 -12.77
N ASP A 87 -0.72 -12.50 -13.36
CA ASP A 87 -0.75 -13.96 -13.29
C ASP A 87 0.38 -14.61 -14.06
#